data_0abafee0f5f3b2cf7e951e5e7e3a6dac
#
_entry.id   0abafee0f5f3b2cf7e951e5e7e3a6dac
#
_cell.length_a   1.000
_cell.length_b   1.000
_cell.length_c   1.000
_cell.angle_alpha   90.00
_cell.angle_beta   90.00
_cell.angle_gamma   90.00
#
_symmetry.space_group_name_H-M   'P 1'
#
loop_
_entity.id
_entity.type
_entity.pdbx_description
1 polymer ?
#
loop_
_entity_poly.entity_id
_entity_poly.type
_entity_poly.pdbx_seq_one_letter_code
_entity_poly.pdbx_strand_id
1 'polypeptide(L)'
;SKIVEALYQATSDPAEKARLANLAIEMQDKRIRFFGNDPKYPKAYILGEKGLAYLDFFGEEKLAEARECLQQSVTGMGASSKIMVLVKLVDASYALYKQDPNGKAEQFIADYELASNYLGEQASNTNNKNAEIAGKQKDYVDNIFAVSGAADCSKLDEIYAAAVKDNLQNLDMLTKIAKLYKRVRCTESDVYFAACEAAHKLQPTDESAAGCASMAAKKGDYEQAVAYYDQAIKLAMVEDELEDVADYQYNAAFYCYNNLKKYPEARKYAQASIATLQGLGLNKGQGRCYIIIGMCYAATQLYPNDAKGRILNKTVYWAAVDKF
;
A
#
# COMPACT_ATOMS: atom_id res chain seq x y z
N SER A 1 35.89 -0.06 7.84
CA SER A 1 34.91 0.69 8.62
C SER A 1 34.82 0.23 10.09
N LYS A 2 34.73 -1.07 10.42
CA LYS A 2 34.63 -1.55 11.80
C LYS A 2 35.74 -1.04 12.74
N ILE A 3 36.96 -0.88 12.23
CA ILE A 3 38.08 -0.31 13.03
C ILE A 3 37.80 1.16 13.33
N VAL A 4 37.39 1.95 12.33
CA VAL A 4 37.07 3.37 12.50
C VAL A 4 35.89 3.56 13.46
N GLU A 5 34.89 2.71 13.37
CA GLU A 5 33.72 2.68 14.26
C GLU A 5 34.17 2.39 15.72
N ALA A 6 34.97 1.37 15.92
CA ALA A 6 35.49 1.02 17.24
C ALA A 6 36.35 2.18 17.85
N LEU A 7 37.19 2.85 17.05
CA LEU A 7 37.94 4.00 17.48
C LEU A 7 37.05 5.20 17.81
N TYR A 8 36.02 5.44 17.01
CA TYR A 8 35.04 6.50 17.24
C TYR A 8 34.29 6.31 18.57
N GLN A 9 33.91 5.07 18.87
CA GLN A 9 33.25 4.75 20.14
C GLN A 9 34.21 4.82 21.35
N ALA A 10 35.48 4.53 21.13
CA ALA A 10 36.47 4.52 22.20
C ALA A 10 36.99 5.92 22.60
N THR A 11 36.90 6.93 21.74
CA THR A 11 37.34 8.30 22.03
C THR A 11 36.23 9.17 22.59
N SER A 12 36.54 10.02 23.53
CA SER A 12 35.67 11.10 24.03
C SER A 12 36.06 12.48 23.46
N ASP A 13 37.18 12.58 22.73
CA ASP A 13 37.66 13.83 22.14
C ASP A 13 36.78 14.21 20.93
N PRO A 14 36.06 15.36 20.95
CA PRO A 14 35.22 15.81 19.86
C PRO A 14 35.97 16.02 18.54
N ALA A 15 37.20 16.49 18.55
CA ALA A 15 38.00 16.72 17.36
C ALA A 15 38.38 15.38 16.70
N GLU A 16 38.78 14.40 17.51
CA GLU A 16 39.08 13.06 17.03
C GLU A 16 37.83 12.34 16.53
N LYS A 17 36.66 12.50 17.18
CA LYS A 17 35.36 11.99 16.66
C LYS A 17 35.05 12.58 15.30
N ALA A 18 35.16 13.89 15.12
CA ALA A 18 34.89 14.53 13.83
C ALA A 18 35.85 14.01 12.74
N ARG A 19 37.14 13.84 13.08
CA ARG A 19 38.15 13.28 12.17
C ARG A 19 37.79 11.83 11.74
N LEU A 20 37.42 10.99 12.69
CA LEU A 20 37.08 9.60 12.45
C LEU A 20 35.79 9.48 11.65
N ALA A 21 34.78 10.31 11.90
CA ALA A 21 33.55 10.39 11.14
C ALA A 21 33.82 10.71 9.65
N ASN A 22 34.60 11.76 9.39
CA ASN A 22 35.01 12.14 8.05
C ASN A 22 35.81 11.02 7.35
N LEU A 23 36.73 10.37 8.08
CA LEU A 23 37.50 9.24 7.57
C LEU A 23 36.59 8.08 7.18
N ALA A 24 35.52 7.79 7.95
CA ALA A 24 34.57 6.75 7.62
C ALA A 24 33.90 7.00 6.26
N ILE A 25 33.50 8.24 6.00
CA ILE A 25 32.88 8.61 4.70
C ILE A 25 33.90 8.55 3.58
N GLU A 26 35.10 9.10 3.78
CA GLU A 26 36.18 9.05 2.78
C GLU A 26 36.53 7.59 2.38
N MET A 27 36.52 6.68 3.34
CA MET A 27 36.74 5.26 3.06
C MET A 27 35.64 4.67 2.16
N GLN A 28 34.38 5.06 2.35
CA GLN A 28 33.30 4.61 1.45
C GLN A 28 33.47 5.21 0.06
N ASP A 29 33.89 6.47 -0.07
CA ASP A 29 34.17 7.08 -1.38
C ASP A 29 35.32 6.38 -2.11
N LYS A 30 36.36 6.03 -1.40
CA LYS A 30 37.46 5.21 -1.94
C LYS A 30 36.97 3.82 -2.37
N ARG A 31 36.10 3.16 -1.57
CA ARG A 31 35.48 1.89 -1.95
C ARG A 31 34.65 2.03 -3.23
N ILE A 32 33.84 3.06 -3.36
CA ILE A 32 33.05 3.32 -4.58
C ILE A 32 33.98 3.49 -5.77
N ARG A 33 35.04 4.29 -5.62
CA ARG A 33 35.98 4.57 -6.70
C ARG A 33 36.75 3.34 -7.18
N PHE A 34 37.21 2.48 -6.27
CA PHE A 34 38.11 1.36 -6.60
C PHE A 34 37.37 0.03 -6.78
N PHE A 35 36.21 -0.14 -6.11
CA PHE A 35 35.50 -1.41 -6.05
C PHE A 35 34.02 -1.31 -6.47
N GLY A 36 33.55 -0.14 -6.89
CA GLY A 36 32.15 0.07 -7.24
C GLY A 36 31.63 -0.78 -8.43
N ASN A 37 32.51 -1.36 -9.20
CA ASN A 37 32.17 -2.29 -10.31
C ASN A 37 32.24 -3.77 -9.89
N ASP A 38 32.56 -4.08 -8.64
CA ASP A 38 32.58 -5.46 -8.14
C ASP A 38 31.14 -6.01 -8.07
N PRO A 39 30.83 -7.13 -8.76
CA PRO A 39 29.47 -7.69 -8.75
C PRO A 39 28.96 -8.07 -7.35
N LYS A 40 29.85 -8.40 -6.42
CA LYS A 40 29.50 -8.79 -5.06
C LYS A 40 29.19 -7.57 -4.16
N TYR A 41 29.86 -6.45 -4.41
CA TYR A 41 29.72 -5.21 -3.65
C TYR A 41 29.61 -4.01 -4.61
N PRO A 42 28.57 -3.96 -5.45
CA PRO A 42 28.42 -2.90 -6.45
C PRO A 42 28.31 -1.52 -5.79
N LYS A 43 28.51 -0.47 -6.57
CA LYS A 43 28.40 0.92 -6.13
C LYS A 43 27.13 1.15 -5.28
N ALA A 44 25.99 0.61 -5.73
CA ALA A 44 24.71 0.76 -5.02
C ALA A 44 24.75 0.15 -3.60
N TYR A 45 25.39 -1.02 -3.43
CA TYR A 45 25.60 -1.61 -2.11
C TYR A 45 26.46 -0.71 -1.21
N ILE A 46 27.57 -0.17 -1.75
CA ILE A 46 28.49 0.68 -0.96
C ILE A 46 27.81 2.01 -0.60
N LEU A 47 26.94 2.55 -1.46
CA LEU A 47 26.15 3.74 -1.16
C LEU A 47 25.21 3.50 0.04
N GLY A 48 24.61 2.32 0.17
CA GLY A 48 23.83 1.97 1.36
C GLY A 48 24.67 2.02 2.64
N GLU A 49 25.88 1.45 2.60
CA GLU A 49 26.82 1.52 3.74
C GLU A 49 27.25 2.96 4.05
N LYS A 50 27.42 3.80 3.00
CA LYS A 50 27.75 5.22 3.17
C LYS A 50 26.60 6.00 3.80
N GLY A 51 25.37 5.74 3.37
CA GLY A 51 24.18 6.36 3.95
C GLY A 51 24.00 6.00 5.42
N LEU A 52 24.19 4.72 5.78
CA LEU A 52 24.18 4.30 7.19
C LEU A 52 25.29 4.99 7.99
N ALA A 53 26.50 5.09 7.43
CA ALA A 53 27.61 5.78 8.09
C ALA A 53 27.32 7.27 8.34
N TYR A 54 26.65 7.97 7.43
CA TYR A 54 26.21 9.34 7.69
C TYR A 54 25.27 9.42 8.90
N LEU A 55 24.30 8.51 9.01
CA LEU A 55 23.38 8.50 10.15
C LEU A 55 24.08 8.17 11.46
N ASP A 56 25.01 7.20 11.44
CA ASP A 56 25.70 6.71 12.64
C ASP A 56 26.70 7.74 13.18
N PHE A 57 27.40 8.47 12.31
CA PHE A 57 28.46 9.38 12.71
C PHE A 57 28.05 10.85 12.80
N PHE A 58 27.07 11.28 12.02
CA PHE A 58 26.66 12.69 11.93
C PHE A 58 25.20 12.91 12.37
N GLY A 59 24.40 11.83 12.50
CA GLY A 59 23.01 11.96 12.91
C GLY A 59 22.20 12.90 12.00
N GLU A 60 21.52 13.86 12.61
CA GLU A 60 20.66 14.81 11.90
C GLU A 60 21.44 15.84 11.07
N GLU A 61 22.71 16.09 11.37
CA GLU A 61 23.53 17.09 10.68
C GLU A 61 23.70 16.77 9.18
N LYS A 62 23.80 15.47 8.84
CA LYS A 62 24.01 14.98 7.46
C LYS A 62 22.84 14.12 6.96
N LEU A 63 21.64 14.43 7.42
CA LEU A 63 20.43 13.66 7.14
C LEU A 63 20.07 13.65 5.64
N ALA A 64 20.25 14.78 4.95
CA ALA A 64 19.96 14.88 3.52
C ALA A 64 20.94 14.03 2.69
N GLU A 65 22.23 14.09 3.00
CA GLU A 65 23.26 13.29 2.34
C GLU A 65 23.09 11.80 2.63
N ALA A 66 22.70 11.46 3.87
CA ALA A 66 22.37 10.09 4.26
C ALA A 66 21.22 9.55 3.43
N ARG A 67 20.10 10.28 3.38
CA ARG A 67 18.91 9.93 2.60
C ARG A 67 19.25 9.74 1.13
N GLU A 68 20.01 10.64 0.53
CA GLU A 68 20.39 10.56 -0.88
C GLU A 68 21.18 9.28 -1.18
N CYS A 69 22.18 8.97 -0.35
CA CYS A 69 22.95 7.73 -0.48
C CYS A 69 22.09 6.48 -0.32
N LEU A 70 21.18 6.46 0.65
CA LEU A 70 20.26 5.34 0.90
C LEU A 70 19.31 5.15 -0.27
N GLN A 71 18.73 6.22 -0.80
CA GLN A 71 17.80 6.18 -1.93
C GLN A 71 18.48 5.65 -3.20
N GLN A 72 19.69 6.15 -3.52
CA GLN A 72 20.47 5.64 -4.66
C GLN A 72 20.84 4.15 -4.48
N SER A 73 21.11 3.73 -3.25
CA SER A 73 21.34 2.33 -2.92
C SER A 73 20.12 1.46 -3.19
N VAL A 74 18.96 1.88 -2.69
CA VAL A 74 17.71 1.13 -2.85
C VAL A 74 17.30 1.06 -4.31
N THR A 75 17.42 2.16 -5.07
CA THR A 75 17.15 2.18 -6.49
C THR A 75 18.06 1.21 -7.28
N GLY A 76 19.33 1.13 -6.91
CA GLY A 76 20.29 0.27 -7.62
C GLY A 76 20.28 -1.20 -7.19
N MET A 77 19.88 -1.51 -5.95
CA MET A 77 19.83 -2.87 -5.40
C MET A 77 18.45 -3.53 -5.53
N GLY A 78 17.38 -2.73 -5.62
CA GLY A 78 16.00 -3.23 -5.69
C GLY A 78 15.66 -4.15 -4.52
N ALA A 79 14.99 -5.25 -4.80
CA ALA A 79 14.62 -6.29 -3.83
C ALA A 79 15.82 -6.94 -3.09
N SER A 80 17.05 -6.76 -3.61
CA SER A 80 18.28 -7.21 -2.95
C SER A 80 18.83 -6.21 -1.92
N SER A 81 18.15 -5.11 -1.68
CA SER A 81 18.53 -4.11 -0.68
C SER A 81 18.56 -4.73 0.72
N LYS A 82 19.52 -4.30 1.55
CA LYS A 82 19.48 -4.69 2.96
C LYS A 82 18.24 -4.10 3.64
N ILE A 83 17.57 -4.89 4.45
CA ILE A 83 16.39 -4.47 5.22
C ILE A 83 16.69 -3.17 6.00
N MET A 84 17.85 -3.09 6.66
CA MET A 84 18.25 -1.89 7.39
C MET A 84 18.36 -0.64 6.51
N VAL A 85 18.83 -0.78 5.26
CA VAL A 85 18.92 0.33 4.30
C VAL A 85 17.53 0.81 3.89
N LEU A 86 16.58 -0.12 3.66
CA LEU A 86 15.19 0.19 3.35
C LEU A 86 14.53 0.97 4.50
N VAL A 87 14.68 0.47 5.73
CA VAL A 87 14.11 1.12 6.93
C VAL A 87 14.73 2.50 7.15
N LYS A 88 16.06 2.61 7.08
CA LYS A 88 16.76 3.87 7.33
C LYS A 88 16.51 4.93 6.25
N LEU A 89 16.17 4.52 5.01
CA LEU A 89 15.67 5.44 3.99
C LEU A 89 14.36 6.11 4.45
N VAL A 90 13.41 5.33 4.95
CA VAL A 90 12.13 5.86 5.44
C VAL A 90 12.33 6.73 6.69
N ASP A 91 13.15 6.28 7.65
CA ASP A 91 13.46 7.05 8.87
C ASP A 91 14.06 8.43 8.52
N ALA A 92 15.08 8.47 7.64
CA ALA A 92 15.74 9.69 7.23
C ALA A 92 14.80 10.62 6.45
N SER A 93 14.02 10.06 5.54
CA SER A 93 13.05 10.81 4.74
C SER A 93 11.91 11.38 5.61
N TYR A 94 11.42 10.60 6.58
CA TYR A 94 10.42 11.08 7.56
C TYR A 94 10.97 12.21 8.44
N ALA A 95 12.23 12.10 8.88
CA ALA A 95 12.87 13.17 9.67
C ALA A 95 12.99 14.47 8.86
N LEU A 96 13.36 14.40 7.57
CA LEU A 96 13.37 15.55 6.66
C LEU A 96 11.95 16.11 6.43
N TYR A 97 10.97 15.24 6.25
CA TYR A 97 9.56 15.64 6.12
C TYR A 97 9.07 16.39 7.36
N LYS A 98 9.42 15.96 8.56
CA LYS A 98 9.06 16.69 9.80
C LYS A 98 9.68 18.10 9.87
N GLN A 99 10.84 18.30 9.27
CA GLN A 99 11.50 19.62 9.22
C GLN A 99 10.83 20.54 8.20
N ASP A 100 10.37 20.00 7.06
CA ASP A 100 9.70 20.73 5.99
C ASP A 100 8.55 19.89 5.41
N PRO A 101 7.36 19.90 6.06
CA PRO A 101 6.23 19.07 5.65
C PRO A 101 5.68 19.37 4.25
N ASN A 102 5.86 20.60 3.74
CA ASN A 102 5.36 20.97 2.41
C ASN A 102 6.38 20.66 1.31
N GLY A 103 7.65 21.02 1.52
CA GLY A 103 8.69 20.83 0.51
C GLY A 103 9.22 19.37 0.43
N LYS A 104 8.91 18.51 1.41
CA LYS A 104 9.43 17.13 1.49
C LYS A 104 8.37 16.04 1.47
N ALA A 105 7.08 16.40 1.33
CA ALA A 105 6.00 15.40 1.35
C ALA A 105 6.12 14.40 0.20
N GLU A 106 6.23 14.87 -1.03
CA GLU A 106 6.37 14.00 -2.22
C GLU A 106 7.59 13.09 -2.11
N GLN A 107 8.72 13.65 -1.66
CA GLN A 107 9.95 12.88 -1.46
C GLN A 107 9.77 11.76 -0.42
N PHE A 108 9.12 12.07 0.71
CA PHE A 108 8.87 11.10 1.77
C PHE A 108 7.90 9.99 1.31
N ILE A 109 6.84 10.35 0.60
CA ILE A 109 5.88 9.39 0.02
C ILE A 109 6.60 8.43 -0.95
N ALA A 110 7.42 8.97 -1.86
CA ALA A 110 8.15 8.16 -2.84
C ALA A 110 9.16 7.20 -2.16
N ASP A 111 9.88 7.66 -1.17
CA ASP A 111 10.84 6.83 -0.41
C ASP A 111 10.14 5.74 0.40
N TYR A 112 9.00 6.07 1.02
CA TYR A 112 8.17 5.10 1.71
C TYR A 112 7.65 4.02 0.76
N GLU A 113 7.06 4.40 -0.39
CA GLU A 113 6.55 3.43 -1.36
C GLU A 113 7.64 2.49 -1.86
N LEU A 114 8.80 3.05 -2.21
CA LEU A 114 9.94 2.27 -2.70
C LEU A 114 10.39 1.25 -1.65
N ALA A 115 10.57 1.67 -0.40
CA ALA A 115 11.02 0.81 0.68
C ALA A 115 9.97 -0.22 1.09
N SER A 116 8.70 0.18 1.25
CA SER A 116 7.59 -0.71 1.63
C SER A 116 7.34 -1.79 0.58
N ASN A 117 7.44 -1.47 -0.72
CA ASN A 117 7.31 -2.45 -1.79
C ASN A 117 8.41 -3.52 -1.72
N TYR A 118 9.69 -3.12 -1.62
CA TYR A 118 10.78 -4.10 -1.53
C TYR A 118 10.79 -4.90 -0.22
N LEU A 119 10.37 -4.30 0.90
CA LEU A 119 10.15 -5.04 2.15
C LEU A 119 9.04 -6.09 1.98
N GLY A 120 7.96 -5.76 1.26
CA GLY A 120 6.88 -6.68 0.92
C GLY A 120 7.36 -7.84 0.05
N GLU A 121 8.11 -7.56 -1.01
CA GLU A 121 8.73 -8.60 -1.86
C GLU A 121 9.65 -9.53 -1.06
N GLN A 122 10.47 -8.96 -0.17
CA GLN A 122 11.35 -9.76 0.69
C GLN A 122 10.57 -10.60 1.71
N ALA A 123 9.48 -10.09 2.25
CA ALA A 123 8.62 -10.79 3.21
C ALA A 123 7.85 -11.95 2.55
N SER A 124 7.39 -11.78 1.33
CA SER A 124 6.64 -12.79 0.56
C SER A 124 7.54 -13.90 0.00
N ASN A 125 8.85 -13.68 -0.06
CA ASN A 125 9.79 -14.67 -0.59
C ASN A 125 10.08 -15.77 0.43
N THR A 126 9.46 -16.92 0.26
CA THR A 126 9.62 -18.10 1.15
C THR A 126 11.05 -18.64 1.24
N ASN A 127 11.90 -18.35 0.26
CA ASN A 127 13.33 -18.73 0.27
C ASN A 127 14.20 -17.69 1.02
N ASN A 128 13.65 -16.55 1.40
CA ASN A 128 14.37 -15.52 2.14
C ASN A 128 14.40 -15.85 3.64
N LYS A 129 15.58 -16.17 4.17
CA LYS A 129 15.77 -16.44 5.61
C LYS A 129 15.37 -15.29 6.52
N ASN A 130 15.27 -14.07 5.98
CA ASN A 130 14.89 -12.84 6.70
C ASN A 130 13.45 -12.41 6.37
N ALA A 131 12.60 -13.26 5.77
CA ALA A 131 11.24 -12.90 5.36
C ALA A 131 10.41 -12.37 6.56
N GLU A 132 10.46 -13.04 7.70
CA GLU A 132 9.77 -12.59 8.93
C GLU A 132 10.27 -11.21 9.41
N ILE A 133 11.58 -10.98 9.33
CA ILE A 133 12.18 -9.68 9.70
C ILE A 133 11.71 -8.61 8.72
N ALA A 134 11.72 -8.90 7.42
CA ALA A 134 11.23 -8.00 6.39
C ALA A 134 9.75 -7.62 6.61
N GLY A 135 8.90 -8.59 6.95
CA GLY A 135 7.50 -8.35 7.30
C GLY A 135 7.34 -7.41 8.49
N LYS A 136 8.03 -7.68 9.60
CA LYS A 136 8.00 -6.81 10.79
C LYS A 136 8.50 -5.38 10.49
N GLN A 137 9.52 -5.26 9.65
CA GLN A 137 10.04 -3.95 9.27
C GLN A 137 9.13 -3.23 8.27
N LYS A 138 8.41 -3.96 7.44
CA LYS A 138 7.34 -3.40 6.60
C LYS A 138 6.24 -2.81 7.47
N ASP A 139 5.74 -3.56 8.47
CA ASP A 139 4.73 -3.05 9.41
C ASP A 139 5.21 -1.79 10.13
N TYR A 140 6.49 -1.72 10.48
CA TYR A 140 7.10 -0.54 11.10
C TYR A 140 7.07 0.69 10.18
N VAL A 141 7.51 0.57 8.93
CA VAL A 141 7.53 1.71 7.99
C VAL A 141 6.11 2.12 7.57
N ASP A 142 5.18 1.14 7.43
CA ASP A 142 3.78 1.41 7.16
C ASP A 142 3.12 2.20 8.31
N ASN A 143 3.48 1.87 9.56
CA ASN A 143 2.99 2.61 10.72
C ASN A 143 3.56 4.05 10.79
N ILE A 144 4.85 4.25 10.50
CA ILE A 144 5.42 5.60 10.39
C ILE A 144 4.64 6.43 9.36
N PHE A 145 4.38 5.85 8.20
CA PHE A 145 3.64 6.55 7.14
C PHE A 145 2.21 6.89 7.56
N ALA A 146 1.50 5.94 8.16
CA ALA A 146 0.12 6.13 8.60
C ALA A 146 -0.04 7.25 9.64
N VAL A 147 0.94 7.43 10.55
CA VAL A 147 0.88 8.45 11.59
C VAL A 147 1.55 9.77 11.19
N SER A 148 2.19 9.84 10.04
CA SER A 148 2.98 11.01 9.60
C SER A 148 2.12 12.22 9.23
N GLY A 149 0.86 12.02 8.85
CA GLY A 149 0.00 13.03 8.22
C GLY A 149 0.30 13.25 6.73
N ALA A 150 1.31 12.60 6.15
CA ALA A 150 1.56 12.64 4.69
C ALA A 150 0.51 11.83 3.92
N ALA A 151 -0.19 10.91 4.60
CA ALA A 151 -1.29 10.12 4.05
C ALA A 151 -2.66 10.83 4.12
N ASP A 152 -2.72 12.13 4.46
CA ASP A 152 -3.95 12.92 4.41
C ASP A 152 -4.41 13.10 2.97
N CYS A 153 -5.70 12.82 2.70
CA CYS A 153 -6.26 12.80 1.35
C CYS A 153 -6.15 14.16 0.65
N SER A 154 -6.42 15.26 1.39
CA SER A 154 -6.34 16.61 0.82
C SER A 154 -4.91 16.94 0.40
N LYS A 155 -3.92 16.52 1.19
CA LYS A 155 -2.52 16.74 0.89
C LYS A 155 -2.03 15.92 -0.30
N LEU A 156 -2.50 14.67 -0.41
CA LEU A 156 -2.24 13.85 -1.60
C LEU A 156 -2.84 14.47 -2.85
N ASP A 157 -4.05 15.01 -2.74
CA ASP A 157 -4.71 15.70 -3.86
C ASP A 157 -3.91 16.93 -4.31
N GLU A 158 -3.40 17.74 -3.38
CA GLU A 158 -2.53 18.89 -3.69
C GLU A 158 -1.27 18.46 -4.44
N ILE A 159 -0.65 17.34 -4.05
CA ILE A 159 0.58 16.82 -4.65
C ILE A 159 0.33 16.24 -6.03
N TYR A 160 -0.72 15.42 -6.19
CA TYR A 160 -0.89 14.58 -7.37
C TYR A 160 -1.88 15.12 -8.41
N ALA A 161 -2.73 16.13 -8.10
CA ALA A 161 -3.74 16.63 -9.04
C ALA A 161 -3.14 17.11 -10.36
N ALA A 162 -2.08 17.93 -10.31
CA ALA A 162 -1.40 18.41 -11.51
C ALA A 162 -0.69 17.27 -12.24
N ALA A 163 0.01 16.40 -11.50
CA ALA A 163 0.75 15.27 -12.06
C ALA A 163 -0.18 14.31 -12.83
N VAL A 164 -1.34 13.97 -12.28
CA VAL A 164 -2.33 13.11 -12.97
C VAL A 164 -2.87 13.80 -14.22
N LYS A 165 -3.26 15.09 -14.11
CA LYS A 165 -3.82 15.86 -15.22
C LYS A 165 -2.87 15.96 -16.41
N ASP A 166 -1.59 16.17 -16.13
CA ASP A 166 -0.58 16.42 -17.17
C ASP A 166 0.01 15.13 -17.77
N ASN A 167 -0.26 13.97 -17.15
CA ASN A 167 0.34 12.68 -17.52
C ASN A 167 -0.68 11.55 -17.76
N LEU A 168 -1.83 11.84 -18.36
CA LEU A 168 -2.91 10.87 -18.62
C LEU A 168 -2.51 9.67 -19.50
N GLN A 169 -1.33 9.69 -20.12
CA GLN A 169 -0.77 8.60 -20.93
C GLN A 169 0.33 7.81 -20.23
N ASN A 170 0.66 8.15 -18.99
CA ASN A 170 1.70 7.47 -18.21
C ASN A 170 1.08 6.41 -17.29
N LEU A 171 0.86 5.20 -17.85
CA LEU A 171 0.21 4.09 -17.14
C LEU A 171 0.93 3.75 -15.82
N ASP A 172 2.26 3.68 -15.80
CA ASP A 172 3.03 3.32 -14.60
C ASP A 172 2.79 4.32 -13.45
N MET A 173 2.84 5.62 -13.76
CA MET A 173 2.56 6.67 -12.77
C MET A 173 1.12 6.62 -12.28
N LEU A 174 0.15 6.49 -13.19
CA LEU A 174 -1.28 6.46 -12.84
C LEU A 174 -1.60 5.26 -11.95
N THR A 175 -1.04 4.09 -12.26
CA THR A 175 -1.22 2.87 -11.46
C THR A 175 -0.59 3.02 -10.08
N LYS A 176 0.60 3.59 -9.96
CA LYS A 176 1.25 3.86 -8.66
C LYS A 176 0.41 4.80 -7.79
N ILE A 177 -0.09 5.87 -8.38
CA ILE A 177 -0.97 6.82 -7.66
C ILE A 177 -2.25 6.11 -7.20
N ALA A 178 -2.91 5.33 -8.07
CA ALA A 178 -4.11 4.59 -7.69
C ALA A 178 -3.85 3.61 -6.53
N LYS A 179 -2.74 2.86 -6.59
CA LYS A 179 -2.33 1.96 -5.49
C LYS A 179 -2.05 2.70 -4.19
N LEU A 180 -1.40 3.86 -4.24
CA LEU A 180 -1.16 4.70 -3.06
C LEU A 180 -2.48 5.14 -2.42
N TYR A 181 -3.40 5.71 -3.20
CA TYR A 181 -4.70 6.18 -2.71
C TYR A 181 -5.54 5.03 -2.11
N LYS A 182 -5.54 3.84 -2.74
CA LYS A 182 -6.18 2.62 -2.20
C LYS A 182 -5.57 2.25 -0.83
N ARG A 183 -4.24 2.21 -0.73
CA ARG A 183 -3.50 1.84 0.49
C ARG A 183 -3.83 2.76 1.67
N VAL A 184 -3.91 4.07 1.43
CA VAL A 184 -4.22 5.06 2.47
C VAL A 184 -5.71 5.34 2.65
N ARG A 185 -6.57 4.60 1.94
CA ARG A 185 -8.04 4.70 1.99
C ARG A 185 -8.61 6.05 1.53
N CYS A 186 -7.92 6.73 0.62
CA CYS A 186 -8.38 7.98 0.00
C CYS A 186 -9.16 7.72 -1.31
N THR A 187 -9.97 6.67 -1.34
CA THR A 187 -10.69 6.21 -2.54
C THR A 187 -11.88 7.07 -2.94
N GLU A 188 -12.20 8.12 -2.17
CA GLU A 188 -13.25 9.09 -2.51
C GLU A 188 -12.71 10.35 -3.21
N SER A 189 -11.40 10.44 -3.44
CA SER A 189 -10.74 11.58 -4.07
C SER A 189 -11.03 11.64 -5.57
N ASP A 190 -11.25 12.85 -6.09
CA ASP A 190 -11.40 13.07 -7.53
C ASP A 190 -10.06 12.81 -8.29
N VAL A 191 -8.92 12.99 -7.64
CA VAL A 191 -7.59 12.67 -8.19
C VAL A 191 -7.43 11.16 -8.35
N TYR A 192 -7.86 10.39 -7.34
CA TYR A 192 -7.91 8.92 -7.42
C TYR A 192 -8.77 8.45 -8.60
N PHE A 193 -9.97 9.01 -8.74
CA PHE A 193 -10.86 8.65 -9.84
C PHE A 193 -10.27 8.99 -11.21
N ALA A 194 -9.66 10.18 -11.35
CA ALA A 194 -9.01 10.56 -12.59
C ALA A 194 -7.84 9.64 -12.96
N ALA A 195 -7.03 9.24 -11.98
CA ALA A 195 -5.93 8.31 -12.18
C ALA A 195 -6.45 6.91 -12.60
N CYS A 196 -7.47 6.39 -11.91
CA CYS A 196 -8.07 5.09 -12.23
C CYS A 196 -8.74 5.10 -13.61
N GLU A 197 -9.49 6.14 -13.96
CA GLU A 197 -10.15 6.27 -15.27
C GLU A 197 -9.13 6.31 -16.41
N ALA A 198 -8.06 7.09 -16.25
CA ALA A 198 -7.00 7.19 -17.24
C ALA A 198 -6.23 5.87 -17.39
N ALA A 199 -5.86 5.23 -16.29
CA ALA A 199 -5.20 3.93 -16.28
C ALA A 199 -6.08 2.86 -16.96
N HIS A 200 -7.37 2.82 -16.62
CA HIS A 200 -8.32 1.87 -17.19
C HIS A 200 -8.50 2.00 -18.71
N LYS A 201 -8.44 3.22 -19.24
CA LYS A 201 -8.50 3.49 -20.69
C LYS A 201 -7.23 3.02 -21.42
N LEU A 202 -6.09 3.06 -20.75
CA LEU A 202 -4.81 2.63 -21.32
C LEU A 202 -4.64 1.12 -21.24
N GLN A 203 -4.83 0.57 -20.06
CA GLN A 203 -4.77 -0.87 -19.79
C GLN A 203 -5.63 -1.17 -18.56
N PRO A 204 -6.75 -1.88 -18.73
CA PRO A 204 -7.57 -2.28 -17.59
C PRO A 204 -6.81 -3.17 -16.62
N THR A 205 -6.76 -2.77 -15.35
CA THR A 205 -6.34 -3.59 -14.21
C THR A 205 -7.49 -3.71 -13.22
N ASP A 206 -7.39 -4.63 -12.27
CA ASP A 206 -8.39 -4.79 -11.22
C ASP A 206 -8.54 -3.52 -10.39
N GLU A 207 -7.42 -2.88 -9.98
CA GLU A 207 -7.48 -1.62 -9.23
C GLU A 207 -8.09 -0.48 -10.05
N SER A 208 -7.76 -0.38 -11.33
CA SER A 208 -8.34 0.67 -12.18
C SER A 208 -9.83 0.46 -12.38
N ALA A 209 -10.28 -0.78 -12.54
CA ALA A 209 -11.70 -1.14 -12.62
C ALA A 209 -12.42 -0.85 -11.30
N ALA A 210 -11.84 -1.20 -10.14
CA ALA A 210 -12.40 -0.89 -8.83
C ALA A 210 -12.50 0.62 -8.58
N GLY A 211 -11.52 1.40 -9.02
CA GLY A 211 -11.58 2.87 -8.98
C GLY A 211 -12.72 3.43 -9.83
N CYS A 212 -12.91 2.92 -11.04
CA CYS A 212 -14.05 3.28 -11.89
C CYS A 212 -15.40 2.88 -11.25
N ALA A 213 -15.46 1.73 -10.56
CA ALA A 213 -16.64 1.31 -9.80
C ALA A 213 -16.98 2.29 -8.68
N SER A 214 -15.99 2.71 -7.92
CA SER A 214 -16.16 3.71 -6.84
C SER A 214 -16.64 5.05 -7.40
N MET A 215 -16.09 5.49 -8.52
CA MET A 215 -16.54 6.72 -9.20
C MET A 215 -17.99 6.62 -9.69
N ALA A 216 -18.37 5.50 -10.31
CA ALA A 216 -19.73 5.27 -10.75
C ALA A 216 -20.72 5.30 -9.57
N ALA A 217 -20.36 4.66 -8.46
CA ALA A 217 -21.15 4.67 -7.23
C ALA A 217 -21.31 6.10 -6.64
N LYS A 218 -20.24 6.89 -6.62
CA LYS A 218 -20.29 8.30 -6.18
C LYS A 218 -21.23 9.14 -7.04
N LYS A 219 -21.32 8.84 -8.33
CA LYS A 219 -22.26 9.47 -9.27
C LYS A 219 -23.69 8.92 -9.16
N GLY A 220 -23.94 7.92 -8.36
CA GLY A 220 -25.22 7.25 -8.18
C GLY A 220 -25.55 6.20 -9.25
N ASP A 221 -24.61 5.91 -10.15
CA ASP A 221 -24.75 4.84 -11.17
C ASP A 221 -24.28 3.51 -10.58
N TYR A 222 -25.14 2.94 -9.73
CA TYR A 222 -24.81 1.70 -9.01
C TYR A 222 -24.79 0.46 -9.91
N GLU A 223 -25.52 0.45 -11.02
CA GLU A 223 -25.47 -0.64 -12.00
C GLU A 223 -24.11 -0.69 -12.69
N GLN A 224 -23.62 0.47 -13.12
CA GLN A 224 -22.30 0.59 -13.70
C GLN A 224 -21.19 0.28 -12.67
N ALA A 225 -21.37 0.67 -11.40
CA ALA A 225 -20.45 0.34 -10.34
C ALA A 225 -20.32 -1.20 -10.17
N VAL A 226 -21.43 -1.93 -10.13
CA VAL A 226 -21.40 -3.40 -10.04
C VAL A 226 -20.75 -4.00 -11.28
N ALA A 227 -21.02 -3.48 -12.49
CA ALA A 227 -20.38 -3.96 -13.72
C ALA A 227 -18.85 -3.78 -13.71
N TYR A 228 -18.35 -2.66 -13.16
CA TYR A 228 -16.92 -2.44 -12.99
C TYR A 228 -16.32 -3.36 -11.91
N TYR A 229 -17.04 -3.64 -10.80
CA TYR A 229 -16.58 -4.64 -9.83
C TYR A 229 -16.50 -6.04 -10.43
N ASP A 230 -17.43 -6.42 -11.33
CA ASP A 230 -17.32 -7.68 -12.07
C ASP A 230 -16.07 -7.76 -12.95
N GLN A 231 -15.65 -6.64 -13.54
CA GLN A 231 -14.39 -6.58 -14.29
C GLN A 231 -13.19 -6.70 -13.34
N ALA A 232 -13.20 -5.97 -12.23
CA ALA A 232 -12.16 -6.04 -11.22
C ALA A 232 -11.97 -7.46 -10.67
N ILE A 233 -13.06 -8.16 -10.33
CA ILE A 233 -13.05 -9.56 -9.88
C ILE A 233 -12.37 -10.47 -10.91
N LYS A 234 -12.71 -10.33 -12.19
CA LYS A 234 -12.13 -11.17 -13.25
C LYS A 234 -10.63 -10.92 -13.42
N LEU A 235 -10.21 -9.66 -13.36
CA LEU A 235 -8.79 -9.27 -13.51
C LEU A 235 -7.98 -9.74 -12.31
N ALA A 236 -8.44 -9.49 -11.08
CA ALA A 236 -7.78 -9.94 -9.86
C ALA A 236 -7.68 -11.48 -9.76
N MET A 237 -8.68 -12.21 -10.28
CA MET A 237 -8.61 -13.68 -10.37
C MET A 237 -7.49 -14.17 -11.30
N VAL A 238 -7.20 -13.45 -12.39
CA VAL A 238 -6.11 -13.79 -13.32
C VAL A 238 -4.75 -13.57 -12.67
N GLU A 239 -4.64 -12.57 -11.81
CA GLU A 239 -3.40 -12.21 -11.10
C GLU A 239 -3.22 -12.93 -9.75
N ASP A 240 -4.17 -13.81 -9.38
CA ASP A 240 -4.21 -14.57 -8.10
C ASP A 240 -4.28 -13.66 -6.86
N GLU A 241 -4.83 -12.44 -7.02
CA GLU A 241 -5.00 -11.46 -5.94
C GLU A 241 -6.32 -11.73 -5.18
N LEU A 242 -6.41 -12.88 -4.52
CA LEU A 242 -7.66 -13.40 -3.96
C LEU A 242 -8.23 -12.56 -2.81
N GLU A 243 -7.43 -11.81 -2.07
CA GLU A 243 -7.93 -10.88 -1.05
C GLU A 243 -8.72 -9.73 -1.71
N ASP A 244 -8.19 -9.19 -2.80
CA ASP A 244 -8.88 -8.16 -3.58
C ASP A 244 -10.15 -8.70 -4.25
N VAL A 245 -10.13 -9.93 -4.77
CA VAL A 245 -11.32 -10.62 -5.26
C VAL A 245 -12.44 -10.63 -4.20
N ALA A 246 -12.11 -11.01 -2.96
CA ALA A 246 -13.09 -11.05 -1.87
C ALA A 246 -13.65 -9.65 -1.53
N ASP A 247 -12.82 -8.62 -1.56
CA ASP A 247 -13.23 -7.25 -1.31
C ASP A 247 -14.11 -6.69 -2.43
N TYR A 248 -13.79 -6.96 -3.70
CA TYR A 248 -14.63 -6.54 -4.82
C TYR A 248 -15.99 -7.26 -4.83
N GLN A 249 -16.01 -8.57 -4.52
CA GLN A 249 -17.24 -9.32 -4.34
C GLN A 249 -18.11 -8.75 -3.20
N TYR A 250 -17.51 -8.38 -2.07
CA TYR A 250 -18.23 -7.71 -0.99
C TYR A 250 -18.83 -6.37 -1.43
N ASN A 251 -18.07 -5.54 -2.15
CA ASN A 251 -18.55 -4.24 -2.61
C ASN A 251 -19.70 -4.38 -3.63
N ALA A 252 -19.60 -5.33 -4.56
CA ALA A 252 -20.71 -5.66 -5.46
C ALA A 252 -21.96 -6.11 -4.68
N ALA A 253 -21.81 -6.96 -3.65
CA ALA A 253 -22.90 -7.38 -2.78
C ALA A 253 -23.56 -6.20 -2.08
N PHE A 254 -22.73 -5.29 -1.54
CA PHE A 254 -23.20 -4.09 -0.85
C PHE A 254 -24.07 -3.20 -1.73
N TYR A 255 -23.62 -2.87 -2.95
CA TYR A 255 -24.39 -2.04 -3.88
C TYR A 255 -25.63 -2.75 -4.39
N CYS A 256 -25.56 -4.06 -4.68
CA CYS A 256 -26.73 -4.85 -5.04
C CYS A 256 -27.80 -4.84 -3.93
N TYR A 257 -27.41 -4.96 -2.65
CA TYR A 257 -28.34 -4.92 -1.53
C TYR A 257 -28.84 -3.50 -1.26
N ASN A 258 -27.92 -2.57 -1.01
CA ASN A 258 -28.26 -1.26 -0.43
C ASN A 258 -28.91 -0.32 -1.43
N ASN A 259 -28.47 -0.32 -2.67
CA ASN A 259 -28.86 0.66 -3.68
C ASN A 259 -29.81 0.07 -4.74
N LEU A 260 -29.47 -1.09 -5.29
CA LEU A 260 -30.22 -1.72 -6.39
C LEU A 260 -31.38 -2.61 -5.92
N LYS A 261 -31.41 -3.00 -4.64
CA LYS A 261 -32.41 -3.94 -4.07
C LYS A 261 -32.45 -5.29 -4.80
N LYS A 262 -31.35 -5.67 -5.46
CA LYS A 262 -31.15 -6.97 -6.15
C LYS A 262 -30.69 -8.01 -5.14
N TYR A 263 -31.61 -8.43 -4.23
CA TYR A 263 -31.27 -9.30 -3.09
C TYR A 263 -30.69 -10.68 -3.47
N PRO A 264 -31.17 -11.37 -4.51
CA PRO A 264 -30.56 -12.63 -4.97
C PRO A 264 -29.10 -12.45 -5.37
N GLU A 265 -28.78 -11.43 -6.18
CA GLU A 265 -27.44 -11.11 -6.64
C GLU A 265 -26.55 -10.69 -5.48
N ALA A 266 -27.06 -9.88 -4.55
CA ALA A 266 -26.33 -9.48 -3.35
C ALA A 266 -25.89 -10.70 -2.51
N ARG A 267 -26.80 -11.69 -2.31
CA ARG A 267 -26.46 -12.94 -1.62
C ARG A 267 -25.39 -13.74 -2.38
N LYS A 268 -25.48 -13.82 -3.71
CA LYS A 268 -24.51 -14.54 -4.55
C LYS A 268 -23.11 -13.95 -4.39
N TYR A 269 -22.96 -12.64 -4.49
CA TYR A 269 -21.67 -11.97 -4.30
C TYR A 269 -21.15 -12.11 -2.87
N ALA A 270 -22.01 -11.94 -1.86
CA ALA A 270 -21.60 -12.10 -0.46
C ALA A 270 -21.13 -13.53 -0.14
N GLN A 271 -21.81 -14.55 -0.68
CA GLN A 271 -21.41 -15.96 -0.55
C GLN A 271 -20.08 -16.24 -1.25
N ALA A 272 -19.87 -15.66 -2.45
CA ALA A 272 -18.61 -15.78 -3.16
C ALA A 272 -17.45 -15.18 -2.37
N SER A 273 -17.64 -13.98 -1.78
CA SER A 273 -16.64 -13.34 -0.93
C SER A 273 -16.29 -14.20 0.30
N ILE A 274 -17.30 -14.80 0.96
CA ILE A 274 -17.07 -15.72 2.07
C ILE A 274 -16.23 -16.93 1.62
N ALA A 275 -16.60 -17.55 0.50
CA ALA A 275 -15.90 -18.72 -0.02
C ALA A 275 -14.42 -18.39 -0.36
N THR A 276 -14.17 -17.24 -0.96
CA THR A 276 -12.81 -16.76 -1.26
C THR A 276 -12.00 -16.58 0.04
N LEU A 277 -12.56 -15.88 1.05
CA LEU A 277 -11.91 -15.67 2.34
C LEU A 277 -11.66 -16.98 3.10
N GLN A 278 -12.59 -17.94 3.03
CA GLN A 278 -12.41 -19.27 3.63
C GLN A 278 -11.28 -20.05 2.93
N GLY A 279 -11.20 -19.97 1.62
CA GLY A 279 -10.09 -20.56 0.84
C GLY A 279 -8.72 -20.03 1.25
N LEU A 280 -8.66 -18.77 1.65
CA LEU A 280 -7.45 -18.11 2.19
C LEU A 280 -7.21 -18.38 3.69
N GLY A 281 -8.12 -19.06 4.39
CA GLY A 281 -8.05 -19.24 5.84
C GLY A 281 -8.32 -17.95 6.64
N LEU A 282 -8.93 -16.93 6.03
CA LEU A 282 -9.20 -15.64 6.64
C LEU A 282 -10.60 -15.56 7.24
N ASN A 283 -10.69 -15.37 8.56
CA ASN A 283 -11.97 -15.12 9.24
C ASN A 283 -12.38 -13.65 9.18
N LYS A 284 -11.42 -12.75 9.10
CA LYS A 284 -11.67 -11.31 9.00
C LYS A 284 -12.39 -10.99 7.67
N GLY A 285 -13.43 -10.22 7.75
CA GLY A 285 -14.23 -9.83 6.58
C GLY A 285 -15.47 -10.70 6.32
N GLN A 286 -15.51 -11.98 6.75
CA GLN A 286 -16.67 -12.84 6.53
C GLN A 286 -17.94 -12.29 7.24
N GLY A 287 -17.81 -11.74 8.45
CA GLY A 287 -18.95 -11.21 9.22
C GLY A 287 -19.76 -10.15 8.48
N ARG A 288 -19.08 -9.23 7.77
CA ARG A 288 -19.77 -8.20 6.95
C ARG A 288 -20.61 -8.82 5.82
N CYS A 289 -20.13 -9.93 5.23
CA CYS A 289 -20.85 -10.65 4.19
C CYS A 289 -22.07 -11.39 4.75
N TYR A 290 -21.94 -12.05 5.91
CA TYR A 290 -23.07 -12.66 6.60
C TYR A 290 -24.16 -11.64 6.96
N ILE A 291 -23.78 -10.43 7.40
CA ILE A 291 -24.73 -9.33 7.66
C ILE A 291 -25.53 -9.01 6.37
N ILE A 292 -24.87 -8.83 5.21
CA ILE A 292 -25.59 -8.58 3.95
C ILE A 292 -26.56 -9.72 3.64
N ILE A 293 -26.12 -10.98 3.78
CA ILE A 293 -26.99 -12.15 3.51
C ILE A 293 -28.20 -12.12 4.42
N GLY A 294 -28.02 -11.91 5.74
CA GLY A 294 -29.12 -11.82 6.70
C GLY A 294 -30.10 -10.68 6.38
N MET A 295 -29.55 -9.50 6.04
CA MET A 295 -30.36 -8.33 5.65
C MET A 295 -31.13 -8.58 4.35
N CYS A 296 -30.55 -9.29 3.37
CA CYS A 296 -31.27 -9.70 2.15
C CYS A 296 -32.44 -10.62 2.45
N TYR A 297 -32.29 -11.59 3.35
CA TYR A 297 -33.39 -12.43 3.79
C TYR A 297 -34.48 -11.61 4.49
N ALA A 298 -34.10 -10.73 5.43
CA ALA A 298 -35.03 -9.88 6.15
C ALA A 298 -35.83 -8.94 5.21
N ALA A 299 -35.20 -8.47 4.13
CA ALA A 299 -35.84 -7.58 3.15
C ALA A 299 -36.71 -8.31 2.10
N THR A 300 -36.61 -9.64 2.01
CA THR A 300 -37.31 -10.40 0.99
C THR A 300 -38.74 -10.71 1.45
N GLN A 301 -39.74 -10.30 0.67
CA GLN A 301 -41.14 -10.72 0.86
C GLN A 301 -41.44 -11.89 -0.09
N LEU A 302 -41.58 -13.09 0.45
CA LEU A 302 -41.81 -14.33 -0.33
C LEU A 302 -43.30 -14.63 -0.54
N TYR A 303 -44.15 -14.06 0.31
CA TYR A 303 -45.59 -14.38 0.32
C TYR A 303 -46.44 -13.12 0.14
N PRO A 304 -47.65 -13.24 -0.40
CA PRO A 304 -48.60 -12.13 -0.54
C PRO A 304 -48.86 -11.40 0.81
N ASN A 305 -49.20 -10.12 0.74
CA ASN A 305 -49.42 -9.30 1.94
C ASN A 305 -50.88 -9.49 2.49
N ASP A 306 -51.35 -10.74 2.57
CA ASP A 306 -52.57 -11.15 3.27
C ASP A 306 -52.24 -11.62 4.68
N ALA A 307 -53.29 -12.02 5.45
CA ALA A 307 -53.12 -12.44 6.85
C ALA A 307 -52.16 -13.63 7.00
N LYS A 308 -52.25 -14.63 6.10
CA LYS A 308 -51.38 -15.81 6.09
C LYS A 308 -49.97 -15.46 5.63
N GLY A 309 -49.86 -14.70 4.55
CA GLY A 309 -48.58 -14.27 3.98
C GLY A 309 -47.79 -13.39 4.96
N ARG A 310 -48.42 -12.48 5.72
CA ARG A 310 -47.76 -11.71 6.76
C ARG A 310 -47.14 -12.57 7.86
N ILE A 311 -47.81 -13.66 8.24
CA ILE A 311 -47.25 -14.62 9.22
C ILE A 311 -46.08 -15.38 8.57
N LEU A 312 -46.26 -15.88 7.35
CA LEU A 312 -45.23 -16.64 6.65
C LEU A 312 -43.99 -15.77 6.31
N ASN A 313 -44.15 -14.50 5.96
CA ASN A 313 -43.04 -13.58 5.76
C ASN A 313 -42.17 -13.38 7.01
N LYS A 314 -42.74 -13.56 8.22
CA LYS A 314 -41.96 -13.53 9.45
C LYS A 314 -41.00 -14.71 9.59
N THR A 315 -41.24 -15.84 8.93
CA THR A 315 -40.32 -16.99 8.97
C THR A 315 -38.99 -16.69 8.23
N VAL A 316 -38.99 -15.71 7.33
CA VAL A 316 -37.78 -15.24 6.61
C VAL A 316 -36.79 -14.61 7.60
N TYR A 317 -37.27 -13.99 8.69
CA TYR A 317 -36.41 -13.45 9.75
C TYR A 317 -35.62 -14.52 10.49
N TRP A 318 -36.15 -15.76 10.59
CA TRP A 318 -35.38 -16.85 11.20
C TRP A 318 -34.18 -17.22 10.32
N ALA A 319 -34.37 -17.30 8.99
CA ALA A 319 -33.26 -17.52 8.07
C ALA A 319 -32.24 -16.36 8.11
N ALA A 320 -32.69 -15.12 8.40
CA ALA A 320 -31.79 -14.01 8.63
C ALA A 320 -30.98 -14.18 9.92
N VAL A 321 -31.67 -14.55 11.03
CA VAL A 321 -31.03 -14.75 12.35
C VAL A 321 -29.95 -15.83 12.28
N ASP A 322 -30.18 -16.92 11.52
CA ASP A 322 -29.19 -17.98 11.33
C ASP A 322 -27.90 -17.51 10.63
N LYS A 323 -27.87 -16.29 10.09
CA LYS A 323 -26.72 -15.71 9.35
C LYS A 323 -26.01 -14.59 10.14
N PHE A 324 -26.63 -14.11 11.23
CA PHE A 324 -25.99 -13.17 12.15
C PHE A 324 -25.25 -13.91 13.28
#